data_2aea2e8e11c622b7b97435fe1a9e8047
#
_entry.id   2aea2e8e11c622b7b97435fe1a9e8047
#
_cell.length_a   1.000
_cell.length_b   1.000
_cell.length_c   1.000
_cell.angle_alpha   90.00
_cell.angle_beta   90.00
_cell.angle_gamma   90.00
#
_symmetry.space_group_name_H-M   'P 1'
#
loop_
_entity.id
_entity.type
_entity.pdbx_description
1 polymer ?
#
loop_
_entity_poly.entity_id
_entity_poly.type
_entity_poly.pdbx_seq_one_letter_code
_entity_poly.pdbx_strand_id
1 'polypeptide(L)'
;MICKKKHFILFCLVLTALLIPSQLWSQVKQRPVIPAGEYNNTMPKPTSFPVIHEIASSRLSTRSGLSGGDIETFKVEGVTFRMVKVRGGSFIMGATEEQGEEAGDDERPAHEVQVADFYIAETEVTQELWEAVMGYNPSHFKGPQLPVESIRYRDIDLFLMKMEFYTGQHFRLPAEAEWEFAARGGLKSQHTKYSGSNDFEEVAWYCNNSGNRSHEVATKAPNELGIYDMSGNVEEWCEDIWKPYAQGADPEDNQNIRVRRGGGFLDFATHLRVSDRRGATHAIFTNDIGLRLAF
;
A
#
# COMPACT_ATOMS: atom_id res chain seq x y z
N MET A 1 25.19 1.27 36.42
CA MET A 1 26.11 0.14 36.39
C MET A 1 25.46 -1.07 35.69
N ILE A 2 24.90 -0.88 34.51
CA ILE A 2 24.27 -1.93 33.68
C ILE A 2 24.50 -1.57 32.19
N CYS A 3 25.75 -1.64 31.73
CA CYS A 3 26.05 -1.43 30.33
C CYS A 3 27.35 -2.13 29.88
N LYS A 4 27.62 -3.35 30.37
CA LYS A 4 28.82 -4.12 29.96
C LYS A 4 28.54 -5.57 29.51
N LYS A 5 27.29 -5.99 29.30
CA LYS A 5 27.00 -7.36 28.88
C LYS A 5 26.64 -7.53 27.39
N LYS A 6 26.48 -6.46 26.60
CA LYS A 6 26.11 -6.55 25.18
C LYS A 6 27.27 -6.83 24.22
N HIS A 7 28.51 -6.59 24.59
CA HIS A 7 29.65 -6.79 23.69
C HIS A 7 30.24 -8.21 23.72
N PHE A 8 29.92 -9.03 24.71
CA PHE A 8 30.45 -10.39 24.80
C PHE A 8 29.67 -11.42 23.96
N ILE A 9 28.39 -11.14 23.71
CA ILE A 9 27.53 -12.02 22.90
C ILE A 9 27.81 -11.85 21.41
N LEU A 10 28.18 -10.66 20.96
CA LEU A 10 28.51 -10.39 19.56
C LEU A 10 29.82 -11.05 19.11
N PHE A 11 30.80 -11.21 20.00
CA PHE A 11 32.08 -11.82 19.66
C PHE A 11 32.01 -13.36 19.56
N CYS A 12 31.09 -14.01 20.27
CA CYS A 12 30.88 -15.45 20.16
C CYS A 12 30.10 -15.85 18.88
N LEU A 13 29.23 -14.95 18.37
CA LEU A 13 28.46 -15.21 17.15
C LEU A 13 29.30 -15.12 15.86
N VAL A 14 30.33 -14.30 15.86
CA VAL A 14 31.23 -14.16 14.69
C VAL A 14 32.15 -15.37 14.52
N LEU A 15 32.54 -16.03 15.61
CA LEU A 15 33.40 -17.24 15.52
C LEU A 15 32.65 -18.52 15.17
N THR A 16 31.33 -18.59 15.40
CA THR A 16 30.52 -19.77 15.04
C THR A 16 29.99 -19.71 13.60
N ALA A 17 30.00 -18.54 12.96
CA ALA A 17 29.55 -18.37 11.58
C ALA A 17 30.50 -19.03 10.53
N LEU A 18 31.73 -19.39 10.92
CA LEU A 18 32.72 -20.00 10.03
C LEU A 18 32.62 -21.54 9.92
N LEU A 19 31.71 -22.19 10.62
CA LEU A 19 31.57 -23.66 10.63
C LEU A 19 30.18 -24.16 10.21
N ILE A 20 29.31 -23.30 9.65
CA ILE A 20 28.03 -23.74 9.12
C ILE A 20 28.20 -24.13 7.65
N PRO A 21 27.88 -25.38 7.26
CA PRO A 21 27.98 -25.80 5.86
C PRO A 21 27.10 -24.94 4.97
N SER A 22 27.60 -24.63 3.78
CA SER A 22 26.96 -23.76 2.77
C SER A 22 25.53 -24.17 2.35
N GLN A 23 25.07 -25.33 2.75
CA GLN A 23 23.72 -25.82 2.46
C GLN A 23 22.63 -25.24 3.37
N LEU A 24 22.97 -24.63 4.52
CA LEU A 24 21.96 -24.04 5.40
C LEU A 24 21.61 -22.58 5.03
N TRP A 25 22.41 -21.93 4.21
CA TRP A 25 22.15 -20.54 3.76
C TRP A 25 21.07 -20.45 2.68
N SER A 26 20.68 -21.56 2.06
CA SER A 26 19.62 -21.58 1.03
C SER A 26 18.19 -21.61 1.61
N GLN A 27 18.02 -21.88 2.92
CA GLN A 27 16.70 -22.00 3.53
C GLN A 27 16.15 -20.72 4.16
N VAL A 28 16.94 -19.66 4.29
CA VAL A 28 16.54 -18.43 5.01
C VAL A 28 15.94 -17.36 4.08
N LYS A 29 15.87 -17.59 2.77
CA LYS A 29 15.43 -16.58 1.79
C LYS A 29 14.33 -17.03 0.83
N GLN A 30 13.51 -17.98 1.17
CA GLN A 30 12.33 -18.25 0.35
C GLN A 30 11.05 -17.93 1.13
N ARG A 31 10.41 -16.80 0.78
CA ARG A 31 8.99 -16.59 1.06
C ARG A 31 8.24 -17.85 0.60
N PRO A 32 7.24 -18.37 1.32
CA PRO A 32 6.41 -19.42 0.79
C PRO A 32 5.69 -18.90 -0.45
N VAL A 33 6.22 -19.22 -1.62
CA VAL A 33 5.52 -19.06 -2.89
C VAL A 33 4.47 -20.14 -2.91
N ILE A 34 3.19 -19.80 -2.79
CA ILE A 34 2.09 -20.72 -3.03
C ILE A 34 2.19 -21.15 -4.51
N PRO A 35 2.39 -22.43 -4.83
CA PRO A 35 2.55 -22.86 -6.22
C PRO A 35 1.31 -22.48 -7.03
N ALA A 36 1.50 -21.93 -8.21
CA ALA A 36 0.46 -21.47 -9.15
C ALA A 36 -0.49 -22.59 -9.64
N GLY A 37 -0.44 -23.80 -9.08
CA GLY A 37 -1.13 -24.99 -9.54
C GLY A 37 -2.38 -25.43 -8.77
N GLU A 38 -2.70 -24.85 -7.61
CA GLU A 38 -3.83 -25.34 -6.78
C GLU A 38 -5.06 -24.41 -6.74
N TYR A 39 -5.15 -23.42 -7.60
CA TYR A 39 -6.39 -22.68 -7.75
C TYR A 39 -7.31 -23.41 -8.74
N ASN A 40 -8.26 -24.16 -8.21
CA ASN A 40 -9.37 -24.73 -8.97
C ASN A 40 -10.05 -23.62 -9.79
N ASN A 41 -10.06 -23.78 -11.10
CA ASN A 41 -10.61 -22.89 -12.12
C ASN A 41 -12.16 -22.81 -12.10
N THR A 42 -12.79 -22.90 -10.92
CA THR A 42 -14.22 -22.71 -10.75
C THR A 42 -14.53 -21.30 -10.27
N MET A 43 -14.13 -20.29 -11.07
CA MET A 43 -14.79 -19.00 -10.97
C MET A 43 -16.23 -19.19 -11.52
N PRO A 44 -17.26 -18.73 -10.81
CA PRO A 44 -18.58 -18.64 -11.42
C PRO A 44 -18.43 -17.73 -12.66
N LYS A 45 -18.86 -18.24 -13.83
CA LYS A 45 -18.97 -17.40 -15.02
C LYS A 45 -19.83 -16.21 -14.64
N PRO A 46 -19.47 -14.97 -15.03
CA PRO A 46 -20.29 -13.82 -14.77
C PRO A 46 -21.69 -14.10 -15.35
N THR A 47 -22.63 -14.30 -14.47
CA THR A 47 -24.04 -14.33 -14.85
C THR A 47 -24.33 -12.98 -15.46
N SER A 48 -24.80 -12.98 -16.70
CA SER A 48 -25.22 -11.87 -17.55
C SER A 48 -25.30 -10.52 -16.85
N PHE A 49 -24.56 -9.52 -17.37
CA PHE A 49 -24.72 -8.12 -16.98
C PHE A 49 -26.23 -7.78 -16.99
N PRO A 50 -26.79 -7.23 -15.92
CA PRO A 50 -28.16 -6.76 -15.95
C PRO A 50 -28.29 -5.71 -17.03
N VAL A 51 -29.37 -5.83 -17.83
CA VAL A 51 -29.69 -4.93 -18.94
C VAL A 51 -29.79 -3.51 -18.39
N ILE A 52 -29.03 -2.60 -18.97
CA ILE A 52 -28.71 -1.22 -18.49
C ILE A 52 -29.97 -0.32 -18.28
N HIS A 53 -31.16 -0.74 -18.61
CA HIS A 53 -32.35 0.13 -18.69
C HIS A 53 -33.20 0.25 -17.41
N GLU A 54 -33.01 -0.58 -16.39
CA GLU A 54 -33.89 -0.54 -15.18
C GLU A 54 -33.20 -0.12 -13.88
N ILE A 55 -31.86 0.05 -13.86
CA ILE A 55 -31.11 0.33 -12.65
C ILE A 55 -30.89 1.83 -12.41
N ALA A 56 -31.20 2.68 -13.39
CA ALA A 56 -30.88 4.11 -13.36
C ALA A 56 -31.69 4.96 -12.36
N SER A 57 -32.72 4.44 -11.70
CA SER A 57 -33.60 5.30 -10.88
C SER A 57 -33.60 5.03 -9.37
N SER A 58 -32.89 4.02 -8.87
CA SER A 58 -32.95 3.68 -7.43
C SER A 58 -31.59 3.51 -6.71
N ARG A 59 -30.46 3.66 -7.40
CA ARG A 59 -29.13 3.39 -6.82
C ARG A 59 -28.12 4.54 -7.00
N LEU A 60 -28.59 5.78 -6.94
CA LEU A 60 -27.68 6.92 -6.89
C LEU A 60 -26.94 6.92 -5.56
N SER A 61 -25.61 6.73 -5.61
CA SER A 61 -24.70 7.09 -4.55
C SER A 61 -25.00 8.54 -4.14
N THR A 62 -25.37 8.78 -2.89
CA THR A 62 -25.51 10.13 -2.40
C THR A 62 -24.12 10.67 -2.11
N ARG A 63 -23.62 11.55 -3.00
CA ARG A 63 -22.53 12.44 -2.66
C ARG A 63 -23.04 13.40 -1.59
N SER A 64 -22.77 13.14 -0.31
CA SER A 64 -23.01 14.11 0.73
C SER A 64 -21.83 15.08 0.75
N GLY A 65 -21.81 16.00 -0.21
CA GLY A 65 -20.88 17.12 -0.21
C GLY A 65 -21.25 18.04 0.92
N LEU A 66 -20.63 17.90 2.09
CA LEU A 66 -20.53 18.97 3.06
C LEU A 66 -19.52 19.96 2.47
N SER A 67 -20.03 21.06 1.92
CA SER A 67 -19.23 22.17 1.42
C SER A 67 -18.33 22.71 2.54
N GLY A 68 -17.02 22.61 2.37
CA GLY A 68 -16.04 23.30 3.20
C GLY A 68 -15.04 22.46 3.97
N GLY A 69 -14.94 21.15 3.71
CA GLY A 69 -13.97 20.26 4.40
C GLY A 69 -12.92 19.65 3.47
N ASP A 70 -11.76 19.37 4.03
CA ASP A 70 -10.68 18.63 3.36
C ASP A 70 -11.01 17.12 3.19
N ILE A 71 -12.28 16.70 3.40
CA ILE A 71 -12.72 15.30 3.34
C ILE A 71 -14.01 15.20 2.52
N GLU A 72 -14.00 14.31 1.51
CA GLU A 72 -15.19 13.88 0.80
C GLU A 72 -15.61 12.48 1.24
N THR A 73 -16.91 12.25 1.36
CA THR A 73 -17.47 10.95 1.77
C THR A 73 -18.28 10.36 0.64
N PHE A 74 -18.00 9.12 0.32
CA PHE A 74 -18.69 8.34 -0.70
C PHE A 74 -19.41 7.16 -0.05
N LYS A 75 -20.48 6.70 -0.71
CA LYS A 75 -21.21 5.51 -0.29
C LYS A 75 -21.53 4.64 -1.50
N VAL A 76 -21.15 3.36 -1.46
CA VAL A 76 -21.40 2.36 -2.50
C VAL A 76 -22.03 1.14 -1.86
N GLU A 77 -23.23 0.72 -2.34
CA GLU A 77 -23.97 -0.46 -1.85
C GLU A 77 -24.06 -0.55 -0.32
N GLY A 78 -24.21 0.61 0.35
CA GLY A 78 -24.31 0.70 1.81
C GLY A 78 -22.98 0.94 2.54
N VAL A 79 -21.84 0.66 1.90
CA VAL A 79 -20.50 0.87 2.46
C VAL A 79 -20.07 2.33 2.28
N THR A 80 -19.56 2.93 3.34
CA THR A 80 -19.09 4.33 3.34
C THR A 80 -17.57 4.35 3.43
N PHE A 81 -16.92 5.18 2.61
CA PHE A 81 -15.49 5.44 2.67
C PHE A 81 -15.19 6.94 2.48
N ARG A 82 -14.02 7.38 2.91
CA ARG A 82 -13.63 8.79 2.96
C ARG A 82 -12.40 9.04 2.11
N MET A 83 -12.41 10.17 1.42
CA MET A 83 -11.29 10.66 0.62
C MET A 83 -10.80 11.98 1.22
N VAL A 84 -9.51 12.05 1.50
CA VAL A 84 -8.85 13.23 2.07
C VAL A 84 -8.31 14.10 0.94
N LYS A 85 -8.62 15.38 0.95
CA LYS A 85 -8.03 16.36 0.03
C LYS A 85 -6.59 16.64 0.42
N VAL A 86 -5.68 16.39 -0.48
CA VAL A 86 -4.27 16.76 -0.36
C VAL A 86 -4.01 17.97 -1.22
N ARG A 87 -3.66 19.10 -0.60
CA ARG A 87 -3.23 20.29 -1.34
C ARG A 87 -1.85 20.03 -1.93
N GLY A 88 -1.73 20.25 -3.22
CA GLY A 88 -0.49 20.06 -3.96
C GLY A 88 0.62 21.02 -3.53
N GLY A 89 1.82 20.73 -3.96
CA GLY A 89 3.02 21.51 -3.67
C GLY A 89 4.27 20.83 -4.17
N SER A 90 5.43 21.44 -3.95
CA SER A 90 6.74 20.82 -4.20
C SER A 90 7.23 20.09 -2.94
N PHE A 91 7.87 18.95 -3.13
CA PHE A 91 8.55 18.23 -2.07
C PHE A 91 9.78 17.50 -2.62
N ILE A 92 10.65 17.04 -1.74
CA ILE A 92 11.79 16.20 -2.11
C ILE A 92 11.36 14.74 -1.97
N MET A 93 11.23 14.07 -3.10
CA MET A 93 10.89 12.64 -3.20
C MET A 93 12.13 11.77 -3.08
N GLY A 94 12.03 10.63 -2.38
CA GLY A 94 13.12 9.67 -2.23
C GLY A 94 13.83 9.77 -0.89
N ALA A 95 15.09 9.27 -0.84
CA ALA A 95 15.88 9.16 0.38
C ALA A 95 16.38 10.52 0.89
N THR A 96 15.53 11.25 1.60
CA THR A 96 15.89 12.45 2.37
C THR A 96 16.63 12.09 3.67
N GLU A 97 17.17 13.07 4.40
CA GLU A 97 18.05 12.85 5.54
C GLU A 97 17.40 11.97 6.63
N GLU A 98 16.13 12.18 6.95
CA GLU A 98 15.38 11.42 7.95
C GLU A 98 15.20 9.94 7.60
N GLN A 99 15.38 9.56 6.32
CA GLN A 99 15.30 8.15 5.90
C GLN A 99 16.55 7.36 6.29
N GLY A 100 17.66 8.05 6.50
CA GLY A 100 18.90 7.50 7.05
C GLY A 100 19.69 6.64 6.06
N GLU A 101 20.69 5.92 6.60
CA GLU A 101 21.58 5.05 5.82
C GLU A 101 20.91 3.77 5.33
N GLU A 102 19.73 3.44 5.86
CA GLU A 102 18.96 2.25 5.50
C GLU A 102 18.23 2.41 4.16
N ALA A 103 18.17 3.64 3.62
CA ALA A 103 17.54 3.92 2.34
C ALA A 103 18.31 3.27 1.18
N GLY A 104 17.57 2.56 0.31
CA GLY A 104 18.11 1.84 -0.83
C GLY A 104 18.63 2.75 -1.95
N ASP A 105 19.37 2.16 -2.88
CA ASP A 105 19.85 2.86 -4.06
C ASP A 105 18.71 3.25 -5.02
N ASP A 106 17.62 2.51 -5.00
CA ASP A 106 16.42 2.77 -5.80
C ASP A 106 15.57 3.94 -5.29
N GLU A 107 15.81 4.37 -4.04
CA GLU A 107 15.26 5.59 -3.45
C GLU A 107 16.11 6.84 -3.77
N ARG A 108 17.22 6.68 -4.50
CA ARG A 108 18.21 7.73 -4.80
C ARG A 108 18.33 8.01 -6.30
N PRO A 109 18.70 9.26 -6.70
CA PRO A 109 18.85 10.44 -5.83
C PRO A 109 17.49 10.96 -5.36
N ALA A 110 17.47 11.54 -4.16
CA ALA A 110 16.34 12.38 -3.76
C ALA A 110 16.24 13.58 -4.71
N HIS A 111 15.03 13.93 -5.14
CA HIS A 111 14.81 14.94 -6.17
C HIS A 111 13.50 15.70 -5.93
N GLU A 112 13.44 16.93 -6.42
CA GLU A 112 12.24 17.75 -6.30
C GLU A 112 11.15 17.28 -7.25
N VAL A 113 9.92 17.15 -6.73
CA VAL A 113 8.72 16.79 -7.48
C VAL A 113 7.61 17.77 -7.15
N GLN A 114 6.86 18.20 -8.18
CA GLN A 114 5.65 19.01 -8.04
C GLN A 114 4.43 18.11 -8.13
N VAL A 115 3.55 18.16 -7.12
CA VAL A 115 2.27 17.44 -7.09
C VAL A 115 1.13 18.46 -7.17
N ALA A 116 0.12 18.18 -7.98
CA ALA A 116 -1.13 18.97 -8.02
C ALA A 116 -2.04 18.64 -6.83
N ASP A 117 -3.13 19.41 -6.65
CA ASP A 117 -4.19 19.02 -5.70
C ASP A 117 -4.83 17.71 -6.15
N PHE A 118 -5.06 16.78 -5.21
CA PHE A 118 -5.71 15.50 -5.44
C PHE A 118 -6.47 15.04 -4.19
N TYR A 119 -7.24 13.98 -4.34
CA TYR A 119 -7.84 13.26 -3.21
C TYR A 119 -7.26 11.86 -3.11
N ILE A 120 -7.03 11.40 -1.87
CA ILE A 120 -6.56 10.05 -1.57
C ILE A 120 -7.43 9.45 -0.47
N ALA A 121 -7.68 8.14 -0.52
CA ALA A 121 -8.47 7.47 0.49
C ALA A 121 -7.82 7.56 1.88
N GLU A 122 -8.65 7.78 2.91
CA GLU A 122 -8.22 7.85 4.30
C GLU A 122 -7.52 6.56 4.75
N THR A 123 -7.98 5.43 4.22
CA THR A 123 -7.44 4.09 4.50
C THR A 123 -7.21 3.31 3.21
N GLU A 124 -6.59 2.16 3.30
CA GLU A 124 -6.61 1.14 2.27
C GLU A 124 -8.06 0.74 1.92
N VAL A 125 -8.30 0.21 0.72
CA VAL A 125 -9.61 -0.32 0.34
C VAL A 125 -9.95 -1.51 1.22
N THR A 126 -11.07 -1.43 1.95
CA THR A 126 -11.53 -2.51 2.82
C THR A 126 -12.16 -3.67 2.04
N GLN A 127 -12.17 -4.85 2.65
CA GLN A 127 -12.79 -6.03 2.06
C GLN A 127 -14.29 -5.85 1.86
N GLU A 128 -14.98 -5.13 2.76
CA GLU A 128 -16.41 -4.86 2.57
C GLU A 128 -16.68 -3.94 1.37
N LEU A 129 -15.83 -2.92 1.13
CA LEU A 129 -15.97 -2.06 -0.05
C LEU A 129 -15.68 -2.85 -1.33
N TRP A 130 -14.61 -3.65 -1.33
CA TRP A 130 -14.28 -4.50 -2.46
C TRP A 130 -15.41 -5.49 -2.77
N GLU A 131 -15.93 -6.19 -1.76
CA GLU A 131 -17.00 -7.17 -1.93
C GLU A 131 -18.32 -6.53 -2.40
N ALA A 132 -18.66 -5.34 -1.87
CA ALA A 132 -19.82 -4.56 -2.30
C ALA A 132 -19.76 -4.21 -3.80
N VAL A 133 -18.57 -3.86 -4.31
CA VAL A 133 -18.35 -3.47 -5.70
C VAL A 133 -18.18 -4.70 -6.62
N MET A 134 -17.39 -5.67 -6.21
CA MET A 134 -16.98 -6.80 -7.05
C MET A 134 -17.92 -8.00 -6.94
N GLY A 135 -18.61 -8.14 -5.80
CA GLY A 135 -19.49 -9.29 -5.51
C GLY A 135 -18.74 -10.52 -4.98
N TYR A 136 -17.46 -10.40 -4.69
CA TYR A 136 -16.62 -11.44 -4.09
C TYR A 136 -15.45 -10.84 -3.32
N ASN A 137 -14.88 -11.61 -2.38
CA ASN A 137 -13.72 -11.22 -1.60
C ASN A 137 -12.58 -12.23 -1.81
N PRO A 138 -11.46 -11.84 -2.48
CA PRO A 138 -10.33 -12.73 -2.77
C PRO A 138 -9.39 -12.93 -1.57
N SER A 139 -9.43 -12.04 -0.57
CA SER A 139 -8.46 -11.93 0.50
C SER A 139 -8.23 -13.26 1.24
N HIS A 140 -7.01 -13.47 1.69
CA HIS A 140 -6.63 -14.64 2.50
C HIS A 140 -7.20 -14.54 3.92
N PHE A 141 -6.93 -13.41 4.59
CA PHE A 141 -7.54 -13.12 5.88
C PHE A 141 -8.92 -12.51 5.67
N LYS A 142 -9.89 -12.85 6.51
CA LYS A 142 -11.29 -12.43 6.32
C LYS A 142 -11.74 -11.50 7.45
N GLY A 143 -12.32 -10.37 7.08
CA GLY A 143 -12.93 -9.40 7.98
C GLY A 143 -13.35 -8.15 7.20
N PRO A 144 -14.54 -7.57 7.45
CA PRO A 144 -15.08 -6.48 6.64
C PRO A 144 -14.18 -5.24 6.64
N GLN A 145 -13.54 -4.95 7.77
CA GLN A 145 -12.66 -3.78 7.95
C GLN A 145 -11.18 -4.09 7.71
N LEU A 146 -10.83 -5.32 7.34
CA LEU A 146 -9.47 -5.64 6.88
C LEU A 146 -9.25 -5.04 5.49
N PRO A 147 -8.01 -4.65 5.13
CA PRO A 147 -7.69 -4.27 3.77
C PRO A 147 -7.91 -5.45 2.83
N VAL A 148 -8.38 -5.19 1.62
CA VAL A 148 -8.43 -6.22 0.58
C VAL A 148 -7.00 -6.54 0.14
N GLU A 149 -6.70 -7.84 0.02
CA GLU A 149 -5.41 -8.36 -0.42
C GLU A 149 -5.60 -9.58 -1.33
N SER A 150 -4.53 -10.19 -1.79
CA SER A 150 -4.60 -11.31 -2.76
C SER A 150 -5.33 -10.95 -4.06
N ILE A 151 -5.26 -9.69 -4.46
CA ILE A 151 -5.87 -9.15 -5.68
C ILE A 151 -4.88 -9.19 -6.85
N ARG A 152 -5.38 -9.49 -8.04
CA ARG A 152 -4.59 -9.36 -9.27
C ARG A 152 -4.67 -7.94 -9.78
N TYR A 153 -3.57 -7.39 -10.29
CA TYR A 153 -3.54 -6.02 -10.81
C TYR A 153 -4.67 -5.74 -11.82
N ARG A 154 -4.95 -6.68 -12.72
CA ARG A 154 -6.05 -6.56 -13.68
C ARG A 154 -7.45 -6.47 -13.06
N ASP A 155 -7.64 -7.00 -11.84
CA ASP A 155 -8.93 -6.96 -11.15
C ASP A 155 -9.14 -5.56 -10.54
N ILE A 156 -8.04 -4.79 -10.35
CA ILE A 156 -8.10 -3.38 -9.93
C ILE A 156 -8.77 -2.53 -11.02
N ASP A 157 -8.40 -2.71 -12.29
CA ASP A 157 -9.01 -1.96 -13.41
C ASP A 157 -10.53 -2.15 -13.44
N LEU A 158 -10.99 -3.39 -13.25
CA LEU A 158 -12.42 -3.70 -13.19
C LEU A 158 -13.09 -3.08 -11.95
N PHE A 159 -12.41 -3.11 -10.81
CA PHE A 159 -12.88 -2.48 -9.57
C PHE A 159 -13.06 -0.96 -9.77
N LEU A 160 -12.05 -0.27 -10.31
CA LEU A 160 -12.06 1.17 -10.57
C LEU A 160 -13.17 1.56 -11.55
N MET A 161 -13.36 0.80 -12.64
CA MET A 161 -14.45 1.01 -13.60
C MET A 161 -15.82 0.88 -12.92
N LYS A 162 -16.01 -0.10 -12.05
CA LYS A 162 -17.26 -0.26 -11.30
C LYS A 162 -17.45 0.85 -10.27
N MET A 163 -16.38 1.30 -9.59
CA MET A 163 -16.43 2.44 -8.67
C MET A 163 -16.93 3.70 -9.38
N GLU A 164 -16.41 3.98 -10.58
CA GLU A 164 -16.88 5.09 -11.41
C GLU A 164 -18.36 4.94 -11.77
N PHE A 165 -18.79 3.73 -12.15
CA PHE A 165 -20.20 3.45 -12.43
C PHE A 165 -21.12 3.73 -11.23
N TYR A 166 -20.71 3.33 -10.01
CA TYR A 166 -21.51 3.53 -8.81
C TYR A 166 -21.54 4.99 -8.33
N THR A 167 -20.43 5.72 -8.49
CA THR A 167 -20.24 7.03 -7.86
C THR A 167 -20.30 8.20 -8.83
N GLY A 168 -20.09 7.97 -10.11
CA GLY A 168 -19.87 9.01 -11.11
C GLY A 168 -18.51 9.70 -10.98
N GLN A 169 -17.64 9.26 -10.04
CA GLN A 169 -16.29 9.78 -9.84
C GLN A 169 -15.28 8.84 -10.47
N HIS A 170 -14.38 9.39 -11.26
CA HIS A 170 -13.27 8.65 -11.83
C HIS A 170 -12.20 8.42 -10.77
N PHE A 171 -12.17 7.21 -10.20
CA PHE A 171 -11.12 6.77 -9.27
C PHE A 171 -9.97 6.12 -10.03
N ARG A 172 -8.80 6.20 -9.44
CA ARG A 172 -7.55 5.59 -9.92
C ARG A 172 -6.69 5.13 -8.75
N LEU A 173 -5.60 4.46 -9.03
CA LEU A 173 -4.52 4.32 -8.06
C LEU A 173 -3.82 5.67 -7.88
N PRO A 174 -3.19 5.95 -6.75
CA PRO A 174 -2.33 7.12 -6.62
C PRO A 174 -1.11 6.99 -7.54
N ALA A 175 -0.66 8.10 -8.10
CA ALA A 175 0.68 8.16 -8.65
C ALA A 175 1.70 7.98 -7.52
N GLU A 176 2.88 7.44 -7.82
CA GLU A 176 3.91 7.18 -6.81
C GLU A 176 4.29 8.45 -6.04
N ALA A 177 4.41 9.58 -6.74
CA ALA A 177 4.71 10.87 -6.14
C ALA A 177 3.58 11.39 -5.24
N GLU A 178 2.31 11.17 -5.61
CA GLU A 178 1.16 11.52 -4.79
C GLU A 178 1.12 10.67 -3.51
N TRP A 179 1.38 9.37 -3.66
CA TRP A 179 1.44 8.45 -2.53
C TRP A 179 2.51 8.88 -1.51
N GLU A 180 3.75 9.15 -1.96
CA GLU A 180 4.84 9.57 -1.07
C GLU A 180 4.58 10.94 -0.46
N PHE A 181 4.07 11.91 -1.24
CA PHE A 181 3.70 13.22 -0.74
C PHE A 181 2.65 13.14 0.36
N ALA A 182 1.60 12.32 0.17
CA ALA A 182 0.58 12.07 1.18
C ALA A 182 1.12 11.35 2.41
N ALA A 183 1.98 10.33 2.23
CA ALA A 183 2.61 9.59 3.32
C ALA A 183 3.49 10.48 4.20
N ARG A 184 4.17 11.46 3.61
CA ARG A 184 4.98 12.46 4.31
C ARG A 184 4.16 13.55 5.02
N GLY A 185 2.81 13.53 4.91
CA GLY A 185 1.95 14.56 5.50
C GLY A 185 1.71 15.77 4.60
N GLY A 186 2.06 15.72 3.31
CA GLY A 186 1.87 16.82 2.35
C GLY A 186 2.57 18.10 2.79
N LEU A 187 1.87 19.24 2.66
CA LEU A 187 2.38 20.55 3.14
C LEU A 187 2.46 20.67 4.67
N LYS A 188 1.94 19.68 5.42
CA LYS A 188 2.01 19.65 6.90
C LYS A 188 3.12 18.72 7.40
N SER A 189 3.97 18.20 6.51
CA SER A 189 5.03 17.25 6.83
C SER A 189 5.87 17.68 8.03
N GLN A 190 6.08 16.74 8.95
CA GLN A 190 6.99 16.90 10.10
C GLN A 190 8.36 16.24 9.83
N HIS A 191 8.62 15.82 8.59
CA HIS A 191 9.84 15.14 8.18
C HIS A 191 10.12 13.88 9.02
N THR A 192 9.07 13.09 9.25
CA THR A 192 9.18 11.82 9.96
C THR A 192 9.63 10.69 9.03
N LYS A 193 10.28 9.68 9.59
CA LYS A 193 10.80 8.52 8.87
C LYS A 193 9.67 7.62 8.33
N TYR A 194 8.61 7.49 9.13
CA TYR A 194 7.39 6.75 8.81
C TYR A 194 6.22 7.74 8.69
N SER A 195 5.11 7.31 8.16
CA SER A 195 3.96 8.19 7.95
C SER A 195 3.36 8.62 9.30
N GLY A 196 3.62 9.87 9.69
CA GLY A 196 3.13 10.51 10.91
C GLY A 196 3.99 10.32 12.17
N SER A 197 5.04 9.48 12.17
CA SER A 197 5.90 9.30 13.34
C SER A 197 7.32 8.86 12.97
N ASN A 198 8.26 9.07 13.91
CA ASN A 198 9.59 8.42 13.89
C ASN A 198 9.59 7.07 14.62
N ASP A 199 8.51 6.74 15.32
CA ASP A 199 8.29 5.44 15.96
C ASP A 199 7.29 4.61 15.14
N PHE A 200 7.80 3.59 14.46
CA PHE A 200 6.97 2.68 13.67
C PHE A 200 5.94 1.91 14.50
N GLU A 201 6.16 1.71 15.78
CA GLU A 201 5.19 1.02 16.65
C GLU A 201 3.87 1.80 16.79
N GLU A 202 3.93 3.13 16.66
CA GLU A 202 2.75 3.98 16.76
C GLU A 202 1.87 3.92 15.50
N VAL A 203 2.50 3.77 14.32
CA VAL A 203 1.85 4.00 13.02
C VAL A 203 1.74 2.77 12.14
N ALA A 204 2.40 1.64 12.48
CA ALA A 204 2.51 0.51 11.58
C ALA A 204 2.15 -0.84 12.21
N TRP A 205 1.48 -1.68 11.42
CA TRP A 205 1.40 -3.13 11.58
C TRP A 205 2.48 -3.77 10.71
N TYR A 206 3.45 -4.47 11.33
CA TYR A 206 4.63 -5.02 10.67
C TYR A 206 5.02 -6.38 11.27
N CYS A 207 6.07 -7.04 10.78
CA CYS A 207 6.37 -8.43 11.10
C CYS A 207 6.47 -8.78 12.59
N ASN A 208 6.85 -7.83 13.46
CA ASN A 208 7.03 -8.12 14.88
C ASN A 208 5.78 -7.86 15.75
N ASN A 209 4.81 -7.09 15.24
CA ASN A 209 3.60 -6.75 16.01
C ASN A 209 2.28 -7.20 15.36
N SER A 210 2.31 -7.60 14.09
CA SER A 210 1.11 -7.97 13.33
C SER A 210 0.59 -9.38 13.63
N GLY A 211 1.41 -10.26 14.23
CA GLY A 211 1.05 -11.69 14.32
C GLY A 211 0.98 -12.40 12.96
N ASN A 212 1.71 -11.91 11.96
CA ASN A 212 1.77 -12.39 10.57
C ASN A 212 0.43 -12.32 9.83
N ARG A 213 -0.35 -11.28 10.06
CA ARG A 213 -1.64 -11.05 9.41
C ARG A 213 -1.92 -9.56 9.23
N SER A 214 -2.81 -9.23 8.29
CA SER A 214 -3.37 -7.88 8.18
C SER A 214 -4.30 -7.57 9.36
N HIS A 215 -4.43 -6.29 9.69
CA HIS A 215 -5.27 -5.76 10.74
C HIS A 215 -6.34 -4.84 10.15
N GLU A 216 -7.39 -4.60 10.93
CA GLU A 216 -8.42 -3.63 10.55
C GLU A 216 -7.78 -2.27 10.28
N VAL A 217 -8.24 -1.61 9.22
CA VAL A 217 -7.73 -0.30 8.83
C VAL A 217 -7.96 0.74 9.94
N ALA A 218 -7.13 1.78 9.98
CA ALA A 218 -7.22 2.89 10.94
C ALA A 218 -7.12 2.47 12.42
N THR A 219 -6.41 1.38 12.72
CA THR A 219 -6.18 0.94 14.11
C THR A 219 -4.84 1.39 14.68
N LYS A 220 -3.99 1.99 13.87
CA LYS A 220 -2.77 2.72 14.26
C LYS A 220 -2.99 4.23 14.15
N ALA A 221 -2.01 5.04 14.56
CA ALA A 221 -2.12 6.50 14.46
C ALA A 221 -2.05 6.97 12.99
N PRO A 222 -2.83 8.01 12.62
CA PRO A 222 -2.75 8.62 11.29
C PRO A 222 -1.56 9.58 11.19
N ASN A 223 -1.27 10.00 9.96
CA ASN A 223 -0.35 11.10 9.72
C ASN A 223 -1.03 12.49 9.88
N GLU A 224 -0.30 13.57 9.57
CA GLU A 224 -0.72 14.96 9.72
C GLU A 224 -1.93 15.35 8.85
N LEU A 225 -2.25 14.55 7.85
CA LEU A 225 -3.42 14.72 6.98
C LEU A 225 -4.62 13.91 7.47
N GLY A 226 -4.45 13.06 8.48
CA GLY A 226 -5.49 12.13 8.94
C GLY A 226 -5.59 10.88 8.08
N ILE A 227 -4.52 10.52 7.36
CA ILE A 227 -4.42 9.32 6.52
C ILE A 227 -3.74 8.22 7.34
N TYR A 228 -4.34 7.02 7.33
CA TYR A 228 -3.90 5.86 8.10
C TYR A 228 -3.16 4.85 7.24
N ASP A 229 -2.39 3.99 7.88
CA ASP A 229 -1.81 2.78 7.32
C ASP A 229 -0.88 3.00 6.09
N MET A 230 -0.33 4.24 5.94
CA MET A 230 0.66 4.53 4.89
C MET A 230 2.06 3.96 5.24
N SER A 231 2.20 3.34 6.40
CA SER A 231 3.34 2.55 6.85
C SER A 231 2.83 1.25 7.44
N GLY A 232 3.10 0.10 6.79
CA GLY A 232 2.69 -1.22 7.23
C GLY A 232 1.30 -1.65 6.77
N ASN A 233 0.72 -2.61 7.43
CA ASN A 233 -0.51 -3.33 7.12
C ASN A 233 -0.43 -4.08 5.79
N VAL A 234 -0.76 -3.48 4.64
CA VAL A 234 -0.49 -4.08 3.33
C VAL A 234 0.29 -3.13 2.43
N GLU A 235 1.17 -3.66 1.57
CA GLU A 235 1.78 -2.86 0.51
C GLU A 235 0.69 -2.37 -0.45
N GLU A 236 0.85 -1.17 -0.98
CA GLU A 236 -0.14 -0.54 -1.85
C GLU A 236 0.38 -0.37 -3.28
N TRP A 237 -0.41 -0.82 -4.25
CA TRP A 237 -0.13 -0.56 -5.65
C TRP A 237 -0.24 0.93 -5.98
N CYS A 238 0.75 1.44 -6.74
CA CYS A 238 0.69 2.73 -7.41
C CYS A 238 0.47 2.55 -8.92
N GLU A 239 0.06 3.63 -9.58
CA GLU A 239 -0.20 3.65 -11.03
C GLU A 239 1.08 3.51 -11.86
N ASP A 240 2.22 3.98 -11.30
CA ASP A 240 3.48 4.12 -12.03
C ASP A 240 4.14 2.79 -12.36
N ILE A 241 4.79 2.78 -13.52
CA ILE A 241 5.78 1.76 -13.86
C ILE A 241 7.03 2.00 -13.01
N TRP A 242 7.50 0.94 -12.35
CA TRP A 242 8.71 1.02 -11.55
C TRP A 242 9.93 1.37 -12.40
N LYS A 243 10.65 2.40 -12.02
CA LYS A 243 11.91 2.84 -12.64
C LYS A 243 12.84 3.33 -11.53
N PRO A 244 14.18 3.10 -11.65
CA PRO A 244 15.14 3.77 -10.80
C PRO A 244 15.03 5.29 -10.95
N TYR A 245 15.26 6.05 -9.89
CA TYR A 245 15.32 7.52 -9.98
C TYR A 245 16.58 8.02 -10.71
N ALA A 246 17.65 7.22 -10.70
CA ALA A 246 18.85 7.54 -11.46
C ALA A 246 18.57 7.55 -12.97
N GLN A 247 19.06 8.60 -13.66
CA GLN A 247 18.91 8.72 -15.12
C GLN A 247 19.67 7.61 -15.85
N GLY A 248 19.08 7.08 -16.92
CA GLY A 248 19.74 6.15 -17.84
C GLY A 248 19.27 4.71 -17.76
N ALA A 249 18.31 4.38 -16.90
CA ALA A 249 17.67 3.07 -16.96
C ALA A 249 16.64 3.05 -18.11
N ASP A 250 16.79 2.07 -19.02
CA ASP A 250 15.90 1.91 -20.16
C ASP A 250 14.49 1.47 -19.70
N PRO A 251 13.45 2.24 -19.99
CA PRO A 251 12.08 1.89 -19.58
C PRO A 251 11.51 0.70 -20.33
N GLU A 252 12.08 0.30 -21.48
CA GLU A 252 11.46 -0.69 -22.36
C GLU A 252 11.39 -2.10 -21.73
N ASP A 253 12.34 -2.46 -20.88
CA ASP A 253 12.38 -3.80 -20.28
C ASP A 253 11.42 -4.01 -19.10
N ASN A 254 10.82 -2.97 -18.54
CA ASN A 254 10.08 -3.04 -17.26
C ASN A 254 8.59 -2.64 -17.34
N GLN A 255 7.96 -2.61 -18.50
CA GLN A 255 6.58 -2.15 -18.67
C GLN A 255 5.53 -2.93 -17.83
N ASN A 256 5.88 -4.13 -17.39
CA ASN A 256 5.01 -4.98 -16.57
C ASN A 256 5.28 -4.88 -15.07
N ILE A 257 6.23 -4.04 -14.63
CA ILE A 257 6.56 -3.87 -13.22
C ILE A 257 5.92 -2.57 -12.73
N ARG A 258 5.05 -2.67 -11.72
CA ARG A 258 4.40 -1.54 -11.08
C ARG A 258 5.01 -1.25 -9.72
N VAL A 259 4.94 0.02 -9.32
CA VAL A 259 5.40 0.46 -8.00
C VAL A 259 4.46 -0.05 -6.92
N ARG A 260 5.05 -0.46 -5.78
CA ARG A 260 4.38 -0.74 -4.51
C ARG A 260 5.04 0.07 -3.41
N ARG A 261 4.25 0.54 -2.47
CA ARG A 261 4.69 1.43 -1.40
C ARG A 261 4.17 0.98 -0.04
N GLY A 262 4.74 1.52 1.05
CA GLY A 262 4.26 1.42 2.42
C GLY A 262 4.81 0.23 3.21
N GLY A 263 5.23 -0.84 2.56
CA GLY A 263 5.52 -2.11 3.22
C GLY A 263 4.26 -2.75 3.80
N GLY A 264 4.35 -3.99 4.24
CA GLY A 264 3.21 -4.74 4.75
C GLY A 264 3.48 -5.40 6.10
N PHE A 265 2.47 -6.11 6.60
CA PHE A 265 2.51 -6.80 7.90
C PHE A 265 3.58 -7.90 8.01
N LEU A 266 4.20 -8.31 6.91
CA LEU A 266 5.31 -9.27 6.88
C LEU A 266 6.69 -8.60 6.79
N ASP A 267 6.73 -7.30 6.58
CA ASP A 267 7.97 -6.57 6.35
C ASP A 267 8.63 -6.11 7.67
N PHE A 268 9.94 -5.89 7.62
CA PHE A 268 10.69 -5.26 8.71
C PHE A 268 10.53 -3.74 8.67
N ALA A 269 10.80 -3.07 9.79
CA ALA A 269 10.67 -1.62 9.92
C ALA A 269 11.43 -0.81 8.84
N THR A 270 12.52 -1.35 8.30
CA THR A 270 13.28 -0.73 7.20
C THR A 270 12.47 -0.54 5.92
N HIS A 271 11.41 -1.32 5.74
CA HIS A 271 10.54 -1.29 4.55
C HIS A 271 9.23 -0.53 4.75
N LEU A 272 9.04 0.07 5.92
CA LEU A 272 7.85 0.87 6.26
C LEU A 272 8.08 2.37 6.07
N ARG A 273 9.32 2.75 5.68
CA ARG A 273 9.71 4.15 5.50
C ARG A 273 8.91 4.79 4.37
N VAL A 274 8.60 6.08 4.52
CA VAL A 274 7.80 6.80 3.51
C VAL A 274 8.47 6.85 2.14
N SER A 275 9.80 6.69 2.06
CA SER A 275 10.54 6.66 0.79
C SER A 275 10.79 5.25 0.24
N ASP A 276 10.59 4.17 1.05
CA ASP A 276 10.79 2.79 0.57
C ASP A 276 9.88 2.49 -0.60
N ARG A 277 10.45 1.91 -1.64
CA ARG A 277 9.75 1.63 -2.88
C ARG A 277 10.14 0.28 -3.46
N ARG A 278 9.19 -0.41 -4.05
CA ARG A 278 9.42 -1.73 -4.64
C ARG A 278 8.70 -1.88 -5.95
N GLY A 279 9.23 -2.74 -6.81
CA GLY A 279 8.56 -3.13 -8.04
C GLY A 279 7.98 -4.53 -7.97
N ALA A 280 6.82 -4.73 -8.57
CA ALA A 280 6.27 -6.07 -8.78
C ALA A 280 5.58 -6.19 -10.14
N THR A 281 5.65 -7.40 -10.71
CA THR A 281 4.91 -7.69 -11.95
C THR A 281 3.41 -7.80 -11.68
N HIS A 282 2.60 -7.51 -12.69
CA HIS A 282 1.15 -7.67 -12.66
C HIS A 282 0.65 -9.09 -12.29
N ALA A 283 1.53 -10.08 -12.38
CA ALA A 283 1.21 -11.48 -12.08
C ALA A 283 1.27 -11.80 -10.58
N ILE A 284 1.88 -10.92 -9.77
CA ILE A 284 1.99 -11.13 -8.32
C ILE A 284 0.64 -10.78 -7.67
N PHE A 285 0.16 -11.70 -6.85
CA PHE A 285 -0.95 -11.51 -5.93
C PHE A 285 -0.61 -12.27 -4.66
N THR A 286 -0.29 -11.55 -3.61
CA THR A 286 0.09 -12.08 -2.31
C THR A 286 -0.82 -11.49 -1.25
N ASN A 287 -0.88 -12.11 -0.08
CA ASN A 287 -1.76 -11.70 1.00
C ASN A 287 -1.28 -10.45 1.77
N ASP A 288 -0.22 -9.83 1.31
CA ASP A 288 0.38 -8.62 1.87
C ASP A 288 0.35 -7.42 0.90
N ILE A 289 -0.37 -7.53 -0.23
CA ILE A 289 -0.50 -6.45 -1.21
C ILE A 289 -1.97 -6.11 -1.44
N GLY A 290 -2.31 -4.86 -1.21
CA GLY A 290 -3.62 -4.25 -1.41
C GLY A 290 -3.56 -3.02 -2.32
N LEU A 291 -4.49 -2.10 -2.12
CA LEU A 291 -4.57 -0.84 -2.86
C LEU A 291 -5.23 0.27 -2.03
N ARG A 292 -4.96 1.51 -2.44
CA ARG A 292 -5.63 2.72 -1.97
C ARG A 292 -6.19 3.49 -3.16
N LEU A 293 -7.35 4.16 -2.98
CA LEU A 293 -7.96 4.98 -4.03
C LEU A 293 -7.39 6.39 -4.05
N ALA A 294 -7.35 6.99 -5.26
CA ALA A 294 -7.12 8.42 -5.49
C ALA A 294 -8.06 8.93 -6.59
N PHE A 295 -8.22 10.25 -6.71
CA PHE A 295 -8.82 10.94 -7.88
C PHE A 295 -8.36 12.38 -8.00
#